data_17e055ade8132bd1c0e1c517b75149f5
#
_entry.id   17e055ade8132bd1c0e1c517b75149f5
#
_cell.length_a   1.000
_cell.length_b   1.000
_cell.length_c   1.000
_cell.angle_alpha   90.00
_cell.angle_beta   90.00
_cell.angle_gamma   90.00
#
_symmetry.space_group_name_H-M   'P 1'
#
loop_
_entity.id
_entity.type
_entity.pdbx_description
1 polymer ?
#
loop_
_entity_poly.entity_id
_entity_poly.type
_entity_poly.pdbx_seq_one_letter_code
_entity_poly.pdbx_strand_id
1 'polypeptide(L)'
;MFSATVGRPVAPRFIAIALAGVLMMFSGAAVAQSYRYMDCDELWYARNEIYADAGYCFKTKRAIRAFGRACFTPYGKLTRSEQRRVDLIVSWETRKHCR
;
A
#
# COMPACT_ATOMS: atom_id res chain seq x y z
N MET A 1 51.86 -8.25 15.02
CA MET A 1 51.32 -6.99 15.24
C MET A 1 50.35 -6.64 14.19
N PHE A 2 50.70 -6.90 13.11
CA PHE A 2 49.96 -6.55 12.04
C PHE A 2 48.80 -7.36 11.87
N SER A 3 48.77 -8.50 12.30
CA SER A 3 47.70 -9.43 12.13
C SER A 3 46.41 -8.97 12.72
N ALA A 4 46.45 -8.18 13.72
CA ALA A 4 45.24 -7.73 14.37
C ALA A 4 44.35 -6.90 13.49
N THR A 5 44.92 -6.29 12.51
CA THR A 5 44.14 -5.42 11.65
C THR A 5 43.25 -6.13 10.69
N VAL A 6 43.51 -7.37 10.45
CA VAL A 6 42.82 -8.08 9.42
C VAL A 6 41.38 -8.40 9.74
N GLY A 7 41.09 -8.75 10.96
CA GLY A 7 39.73 -9.18 11.29
C GLY A 7 38.71 -8.09 11.41
N ARG A 8 39.13 -6.90 11.67
CA ARG A 8 38.21 -5.82 11.94
C ARG A 8 37.26 -5.44 10.83
N PRO A 9 37.68 -5.30 9.61
CA PRO A 9 36.78 -4.84 8.58
C PRO A 9 35.73 -5.84 8.19
N VAL A 10 35.83 -7.06 8.62
CA VAL A 10 34.87 -8.08 8.23
C VAL A 10 33.57 -7.99 9.01
N ALA A 11 33.66 -7.75 10.30
CA ALA A 11 32.48 -7.76 11.16
C ALA A 11 31.41 -6.75 10.76
N PRO A 12 31.70 -5.51 10.44
CA PRO A 12 30.66 -4.55 10.09
C PRO A 12 29.84 -4.94 8.88
N ARG A 13 30.41 -5.68 7.98
CA ARG A 13 29.71 -6.07 6.78
C ARG A 13 28.60 -7.06 7.04
N PHE A 14 28.82 -7.99 7.93
CA PHE A 14 27.78 -8.97 8.26
C PHE A 14 26.60 -8.33 8.95
N ILE A 15 26.82 -7.33 9.78
CA ILE A 15 25.78 -6.64 10.48
C ILE A 15 24.86 -5.90 9.51
N ALA A 16 25.42 -5.27 8.50
CA ALA A 16 24.67 -4.54 7.51
C ALA A 16 23.72 -5.45 6.73
N ILE A 17 24.17 -6.64 6.38
CA ILE A 17 23.33 -7.59 5.64
C ILE A 17 22.15 -8.04 6.49
N ALA A 18 22.36 -8.28 7.76
CA ALA A 18 21.29 -8.72 8.65
C ALA A 18 20.19 -7.67 8.76
N LEU A 19 20.54 -6.40 8.82
CA LEU A 19 19.55 -5.33 8.91
C LEU A 19 18.69 -5.22 7.68
N ALA A 20 19.27 -5.42 6.51
CA ALA A 20 18.50 -5.35 5.27
C ALA A 20 17.41 -6.42 5.21
N GLY A 21 17.69 -7.61 5.71
CA GLY A 21 16.73 -8.70 5.72
C GLY A 21 15.52 -8.43 6.60
N VAL A 22 15.72 -7.75 7.72
CA VAL A 22 14.64 -7.48 8.67
C VAL A 22 13.61 -6.50 8.11
N LEU A 23 14.04 -5.52 7.35
CA LEU A 23 13.15 -4.49 6.83
C LEU A 23 12.06 -5.01 5.90
N MET A 24 12.28 -6.15 5.25
CA MET A 24 11.32 -6.67 4.29
C MET A 24 10.10 -7.36 4.92
N MET A 25 10.16 -7.65 6.22
CA MET A 25 9.12 -8.45 6.86
C MET A 25 7.87 -7.66 7.30
N PHE A 26 7.92 -6.34 7.31
CA PHE A 26 6.86 -5.53 7.88
C PHE A 26 6.03 -4.73 6.88
N SER A 27 6.26 -4.89 5.59
CA SER A 27 5.59 -4.05 4.61
C SER A 27 4.07 -4.24 4.57
N GLY A 28 3.57 -5.46 4.73
CA GLY A 28 2.13 -5.73 4.71
C GLY A 28 1.40 -5.13 5.90
N ALA A 29 1.99 -5.20 7.09
CA ALA A 29 1.39 -4.64 8.29
C ALA A 29 1.29 -3.12 8.22
N ALA A 30 2.27 -2.46 7.61
CA ALA A 30 2.27 -1.01 7.48
C ALA A 30 1.12 -0.51 6.62
N VAL A 31 0.77 -1.22 5.53
CA VAL A 31 -0.35 -0.85 4.66
C VAL A 31 -1.68 -0.93 5.40
N ALA A 32 -1.91 -2.01 6.15
CA ALA A 32 -3.15 -2.18 6.89
C ALA A 32 -3.33 -1.11 7.97
N GLN A 33 -2.24 -0.69 8.62
CA GLN A 33 -2.31 0.34 9.64
C GLN A 33 -2.55 1.72 9.08
N SER A 34 -2.12 2.01 7.86
CA SER A 34 -2.24 3.35 7.31
C SER A 34 -3.68 3.77 7.08
N TYR A 35 -4.60 2.87 6.76
CA TYR A 35 -6.01 3.20 6.58
C TYR A 35 -6.64 3.76 7.87
N ARG A 36 -6.18 3.29 9.01
CA ARG A 36 -6.68 3.74 10.30
C ARG A 36 -6.49 5.25 10.49
N TYR A 37 -5.42 5.80 9.96
CA TYR A 37 -5.05 7.22 10.14
C TYR A 37 -5.49 8.12 8.98
N MET A 38 -6.12 7.55 7.96
CA MET A 38 -6.61 8.31 6.83
C MET A 38 -7.92 9.01 7.14
N ASP A 39 -8.10 10.21 6.61
CA ASP A 39 -9.39 10.90 6.67
C ASP A 39 -10.33 10.36 5.59
N CYS A 40 -11.55 10.87 5.56
CA CYS A 40 -12.56 10.39 4.60
C CYS A 40 -12.15 10.58 3.14
N ASP A 41 -11.52 11.69 2.80
CA ASP A 41 -11.07 11.92 1.44
C ASP A 41 -9.95 10.97 1.03
N GLU A 42 -9.02 10.74 1.94
CA GLU A 42 -7.93 9.80 1.70
C GLU A 42 -8.43 8.36 1.54
N LEU A 43 -9.40 7.96 2.37
CA LEU A 43 -10.01 6.64 2.25
C LEU A 43 -10.78 6.51 0.93
N TRP A 44 -11.52 7.54 0.55
CA TRP A 44 -12.21 7.56 -0.73
C TRP A 44 -11.22 7.38 -1.89
N TYR A 45 -10.11 8.11 -1.84
CA TYR A 45 -9.08 8.02 -2.88
C TYR A 45 -8.46 6.61 -2.90
N ALA A 46 -8.07 6.08 -1.76
CA ALA A 46 -7.45 4.76 -1.67
C ALA A 46 -8.37 3.67 -2.23
N ARG A 47 -9.66 3.73 -1.91
CA ARG A 47 -10.64 2.77 -2.41
C ARG A 47 -10.80 2.87 -3.93
N ASN A 48 -10.97 4.07 -4.43
CA ASN A 48 -11.19 4.27 -5.86
C ASN A 48 -9.94 4.03 -6.69
N GLU A 49 -8.75 4.21 -6.13
CA GLU A 49 -7.50 3.87 -6.80
C GLU A 49 -7.44 2.38 -7.15
N ILE A 50 -7.92 1.53 -6.26
CA ILE A 50 -7.99 0.08 -6.52
C ILE A 50 -8.90 -0.19 -7.72
N TYR A 51 -10.04 0.46 -7.79
CA TYR A 51 -10.95 0.33 -8.93
C TYR A 51 -10.35 0.92 -10.21
N ALA A 52 -9.65 2.04 -10.11
CA ALA A 52 -9.00 2.66 -11.26
C ALA A 52 -7.97 1.73 -11.89
N ASP A 53 -7.16 1.09 -11.06
CA ASP A 53 -6.14 0.14 -11.52
C ASP A 53 -6.78 -1.08 -12.18
N ALA A 54 -7.99 -1.42 -11.80
CA ALA A 54 -8.76 -2.51 -12.41
C ALA A 54 -9.58 -2.07 -13.62
N GLY A 55 -9.45 -0.82 -14.05
CA GLY A 55 -10.10 -0.33 -15.27
C GLY A 55 -11.58 0.02 -15.12
N TYR A 56 -12.03 0.33 -13.91
CA TYR A 56 -13.41 0.71 -13.68
C TYR A 56 -13.81 1.93 -14.52
N CYS A 57 -15.01 1.91 -15.08
CA CYS A 57 -15.51 3.02 -15.91
C CYS A 57 -16.13 4.10 -15.03
N PHE A 58 -15.34 5.08 -14.64
CA PHE A 58 -15.82 6.17 -13.78
C PHE A 58 -16.82 7.08 -14.47
N LYS A 59 -17.82 7.52 -13.73
CA LYS A 59 -18.89 8.37 -14.25
C LYS A 59 -19.03 9.68 -13.49
N THR A 60 -18.51 9.76 -12.26
CA THR A 60 -18.63 10.99 -11.48
C THR A 60 -17.50 11.96 -11.82
N LYS A 61 -17.80 13.25 -11.75
CA LYS A 61 -16.79 14.28 -12.00
C LYS A 61 -15.61 14.16 -11.06
N ARG A 62 -15.87 13.86 -9.80
CA ARG A 62 -14.81 13.73 -8.79
C ARG A 62 -13.85 12.61 -9.16
N ALA A 63 -14.37 11.45 -9.49
CA ALA A 63 -13.53 10.30 -9.83
C ALA A 63 -12.78 10.51 -11.14
N ILE A 64 -13.42 11.11 -12.14
CA ILE A 64 -12.77 11.39 -13.42
C ILE A 64 -11.64 12.38 -13.23
N ARG A 65 -11.80 13.39 -12.40
CA ARG A 65 -10.71 14.35 -12.13
C ARG A 65 -9.54 13.68 -11.41
N ALA A 66 -9.82 12.74 -10.51
CA ALA A 66 -8.77 12.08 -9.75
C ALA A 66 -8.03 11.01 -10.55
N PHE A 67 -8.73 10.25 -11.37
CA PHE A 67 -8.20 9.03 -12.00
C PHE A 67 -8.36 8.98 -13.51
N GLY A 68 -9.03 9.96 -14.11
CA GLY A 68 -9.45 9.83 -15.49
C GLY A 68 -10.63 8.87 -15.62
N ARG A 69 -11.05 8.58 -16.83
CA ARG A 69 -12.19 7.69 -17.03
C ARG A 69 -11.88 6.22 -16.84
N ALA A 70 -10.62 5.86 -16.90
CA ALA A 70 -10.17 4.46 -16.91
C ALA A 70 -10.93 3.68 -17.99
N CYS A 71 -11.77 2.71 -17.61
CA CYS A 71 -12.62 1.98 -18.53
C CYS A 71 -11.85 1.07 -19.47
N PHE A 72 -11.12 0.12 -18.88
CA PHE A 72 -10.37 -0.90 -19.63
C PHE A 72 -10.50 -2.24 -18.91
N THR A 73 -10.17 -3.31 -19.59
CA THR A 73 -10.28 -4.68 -19.03
C THR A 73 -9.43 -4.80 -17.77
N PRO A 74 -9.98 -5.31 -16.67
CA PRO A 74 -11.26 -6.01 -16.51
C PRO A 74 -12.45 -5.15 -16.03
N TYR A 75 -12.48 -3.88 -16.32
CA TYR A 75 -13.59 -2.98 -16.09
C TYR A 75 -14.06 -2.90 -14.64
N GLY A 76 -13.12 -2.92 -13.72
CA GLY A 76 -13.42 -2.81 -12.29
C GLY A 76 -13.69 -4.13 -11.60
N LYS A 77 -13.50 -5.26 -12.27
CA LYS A 77 -13.62 -6.55 -11.64
C LYS A 77 -12.38 -6.81 -10.81
N LEU A 78 -12.55 -6.92 -9.51
CA LEU A 78 -11.45 -7.03 -8.57
C LEU A 78 -11.03 -8.47 -8.34
N THR A 79 -9.74 -8.68 -8.11
CA THR A 79 -9.22 -9.94 -7.59
C THR A 79 -9.67 -10.09 -6.14
N ARG A 80 -9.52 -11.30 -5.59
CA ARG A 80 -9.87 -11.56 -4.21
C ARG A 80 -9.08 -10.68 -3.23
N SER A 81 -7.80 -10.47 -3.47
CA SER A 81 -6.99 -9.64 -2.59
C SER A 81 -7.35 -8.15 -2.71
N GLU A 82 -7.66 -7.69 -3.91
CA GLU A 82 -8.13 -6.32 -4.11
C GLU A 82 -9.47 -6.09 -3.41
N GLN A 83 -10.38 -7.05 -3.51
CA GLN A 83 -11.67 -6.96 -2.84
C GLN A 83 -11.50 -6.88 -1.32
N ARG A 84 -10.59 -7.67 -0.75
CA ARG A 84 -10.32 -7.59 0.69
C ARG A 84 -9.82 -6.21 1.11
N ARG A 85 -8.96 -5.60 0.28
CA ARG A 85 -8.49 -4.24 0.59
C ARG A 85 -9.61 -3.22 0.51
N VAL A 86 -10.48 -3.32 -0.48
CA VAL A 86 -11.65 -2.46 -0.58
C VAL A 86 -12.54 -2.63 0.64
N ASP A 87 -12.82 -3.86 1.05
CA ASP A 87 -13.65 -4.15 2.21
C ASP A 87 -13.07 -3.55 3.49
N LEU A 88 -11.75 -3.60 3.65
CA LEU A 88 -11.08 -3.02 4.79
C LEU A 88 -11.23 -1.48 4.79
N ILE A 89 -11.03 -0.86 3.64
CA ILE A 89 -11.19 0.59 3.52
C ILE A 89 -12.63 0.99 3.84
N VAL A 90 -13.61 0.27 3.30
CA VAL A 90 -15.02 0.53 3.55
C VAL A 90 -15.34 0.41 5.05
N SER A 91 -14.74 -0.56 5.73
CA SER A 91 -14.94 -0.69 7.17
C SER A 91 -14.46 0.55 7.94
N TRP A 92 -13.35 1.15 7.52
CA TRP A 92 -12.88 2.38 8.12
C TRP A 92 -13.74 3.58 7.76
N GLU A 93 -14.21 3.65 6.52
CA GLU A 93 -15.15 4.69 6.11
C GLU A 93 -16.42 4.64 6.96
N THR A 94 -16.93 3.46 7.23
CA THR A 94 -18.11 3.27 8.06
C THR A 94 -17.86 3.71 9.49
N ARG A 95 -16.74 3.31 10.08
CA ARG A 95 -16.37 3.70 11.44
C ARG A 95 -16.21 5.21 11.60
N LYS A 96 -15.73 5.86 10.57
CA LYS A 96 -15.48 7.29 10.59
C LYS A 96 -16.65 8.11 10.06
N HIS A 97 -17.76 7.45 9.78
CA HIS A 97 -18.98 8.09 9.29
C HIS A 97 -18.75 8.87 7.99
N CYS A 98 -17.92 8.34 7.11
CA CYS A 98 -17.69 8.94 5.80
C CYS A 98 -18.90 8.75 4.88
N ARG A 99 -19.08 9.70 3.97
CA ARG A 99 -20.17 9.66 2.98
C ARG A 99 -19.69 9.51 1.56
#